data_3e28c063e332dfa1381f35cff9a1637b
#
_entry.id   3e28c063e332dfa1381f35cff9a1637b
#
_cell.length_a   1.000
_cell.length_b   1.000
_cell.length_c   1.000
_cell.angle_alpha   90.00
_cell.angle_beta   90.00
_cell.angle_gamma   90.00
#
_symmetry.space_group_name_H-M   'P 1'
#
loop_
_entity.id
_entity.type
_entity.pdbx_description
1 polymer ?
#
loop_
_entity_poly.entity_id
_entity_poly.type
_entity_poly.pdbx_seq_one_letter_code
_entity_poly.pdbx_strand_id
1 'polypeptide(L)'
;MKKVTGVGGIFIKCDDPAKMKDWYRDNLGFDTNEYGAMFESRNSENTELKDYLQWSTFDKNSKYFDPSKAQFMVNYRVHDLVALEKELRAAGVTICDEIESFEYGKFLHIMDPEGNKIELWEPTENPF
;
A
#
# COMPACT_ATOMS: atom_id res chain seq x y z
N MET A 1 17.34 8.47 -10.40
CA MET A 1 16.58 7.21 -10.45
C MET A 1 15.24 7.38 -9.76
N LYS A 2 14.20 6.91 -10.39
CA LYS A 2 12.85 7.00 -9.85
C LYS A 2 12.67 5.93 -8.77
N LYS A 3 12.45 6.34 -7.52
CA LYS A 3 12.31 5.42 -6.39
C LYS A 3 10.87 4.90 -6.28
N VAL A 4 9.91 5.82 -6.19
CA VAL A 4 8.49 5.49 -6.17
C VAL A 4 7.95 5.54 -7.58
N THR A 5 7.25 4.48 -7.99
CA THR A 5 6.71 4.36 -9.36
C THR A 5 5.22 4.61 -9.43
N GLY A 6 4.53 4.69 -8.30
CA GLY A 6 3.11 5.00 -8.25
C GLY A 6 2.49 4.65 -6.91
N VAL A 7 1.19 4.87 -6.80
CA VAL A 7 0.42 4.47 -5.62
C VAL A 7 -0.04 3.03 -5.82
N GLY A 8 0.28 2.16 -4.87
CA GLY A 8 -0.06 0.74 -4.93
C GLY A 8 -1.22 0.34 -4.03
N GLY A 9 -1.62 1.21 -3.10
CA GLY A 9 -2.74 0.91 -2.22
C GLY A 9 -3.20 2.10 -1.41
N ILE A 10 -4.48 2.08 -1.05
CA ILE A 10 -5.09 3.05 -0.16
C ILE A 10 -5.88 2.25 0.87
N PHE A 11 -5.51 2.40 2.14
CA PHE A 11 -6.10 1.66 3.25
C PHE A 11 -6.77 2.63 4.20
N ILE A 12 -8.04 2.38 4.54
CA ILE A 12 -8.82 3.29 5.39
C ILE A 12 -9.40 2.55 6.58
N LYS A 13 -9.31 3.16 7.75
CA LYS A 13 -9.95 2.66 8.96
C LYS A 13 -11.41 3.09 8.98
N CYS A 14 -12.28 2.23 9.48
CA CYS A 14 -13.70 2.53 9.58
C CYS A 14 -14.33 1.73 10.71
N ASP A 15 -15.51 2.17 11.13
CA ASP A 15 -16.23 1.48 12.22
C ASP A 15 -16.70 0.10 11.81
N ASP A 16 -17.16 -0.03 10.58
CA ASP A 16 -17.67 -1.30 10.05
C ASP A 16 -17.11 -1.53 8.64
N PRO A 17 -15.98 -2.25 8.53
CA PRO A 17 -15.34 -2.49 7.24
C PRO A 17 -16.24 -3.15 6.19
N ALA A 18 -17.08 -4.08 6.60
CA ALA A 18 -17.98 -4.77 5.67
C ALA A 18 -19.04 -3.84 5.11
N LYS A 19 -19.67 -3.04 5.98
CA LYS A 19 -20.64 -2.02 5.56
C LYS A 19 -20.01 -0.98 4.64
N MET A 20 -18.78 -0.58 4.94
CA MET A 20 -18.08 0.40 4.12
C MET A 20 -17.85 -0.15 2.71
N LYS A 21 -17.40 -1.40 2.59
CA LYS A 21 -17.23 -2.05 1.28
C LYS A 21 -18.55 -2.13 0.53
N ASP A 22 -19.63 -2.49 1.22
CA ASP A 22 -20.95 -2.58 0.61
C ASP A 22 -21.41 -1.23 0.07
N TRP A 23 -21.17 -0.15 0.82
CA TRP A 23 -21.54 1.19 0.41
C TRP A 23 -20.81 1.59 -0.89
N TYR A 24 -19.50 1.34 -0.96
CA TYR A 24 -18.72 1.66 -2.16
C TYR A 24 -19.13 0.81 -3.36
N ARG A 25 -19.45 -0.47 -3.12
CA ARG A 25 -19.97 -1.34 -4.17
C ARG A 25 -21.32 -0.82 -4.69
N ASP A 26 -22.24 -0.55 -3.77
CA ASP A 26 -23.63 -0.22 -4.14
C ASP A 26 -23.75 1.16 -4.77
N ASN A 27 -22.93 2.12 -4.35
CA ASN A 27 -23.05 3.51 -4.78
C ASN A 27 -22.01 3.92 -5.82
N LEU A 28 -20.83 3.32 -5.82
CA LEU A 28 -19.74 3.68 -6.73
C LEU A 28 -19.32 2.54 -7.66
N GLY A 29 -19.97 1.39 -7.55
CA GLY A 29 -19.68 0.27 -8.45
C GLY A 29 -18.35 -0.42 -8.23
N PHE A 30 -17.77 -0.30 -7.02
CA PHE A 30 -16.53 -1.00 -6.70
C PHE A 30 -16.76 -2.52 -6.78
N ASP A 31 -15.85 -3.21 -7.44
CA ASP A 31 -15.85 -4.67 -7.50
C ASP A 31 -15.14 -5.21 -6.27
N THR A 32 -15.89 -5.39 -5.17
CA THR A 32 -15.34 -5.73 -3.87
C THR A 32 -15.25 -7.23 -3.62
N ASN A 33 -14.22 -7.61 -2.88
CA ASN A 33 -14.05 -8.96 -2.34
C ASN A 33 -13.70 -8.85 -0.85
N GLU A 34 -13.24 -9.93 -0.23
CA GLU A 34 -12.88 -9.94 1.18
C GLU A 34 -11.74 -8.97 1.52
N TYR A 35 -10.87 -8.63 0.56
CA TYR A 35 -9.74 -7.74 0.77
C TYR A 35 -10.03 -6.28 0.44
N GLY A 36 -11.11 -6.01 -0.26
CA GLY A 36 -11.47 -4.67 -0.73
C GLY A 36 -11.74 -4.66 -2.21
N ALA A 37 -11.10 -3.75 -2.94
CA ALA A 37 -11.22 -3.65 -4.40
C ALA A 37 -9.85 -3.46 -5.03
N MET A 38 -9.66 -4.01 -6.21
CA MET A 38 -8.40 -3.92 -6.95
C MET A 38 -8.64 -3.10 -8.21
N PHE A 39 -7.81 -2.07 -8.41
CA PHE A 39 -7.84 -1.26 -9.63
C PHE A 39 -6.60 -1.58 -10.46
N GLU A 40 -6.81 -1.87 -11.74
CA GLU A 40 -5.72 -2.14 -12.68
C GLU A 40 -5.47 -0.93 -13.56
N SER A 41 -4.20 -0.70 -13.89
CA SER A 41 -3.80 0.30 -14.87
C SER A 41 -2.58 -0.22 -15.63
N ARG A 42 -2.22 0.46 -16.72
CA ARG A 42 -1.02 0.13 -17.46
C ARG A 42 0.16 0.90 -16.90
N ASN A 43 1.30 0.21 -16.85
CA ASN A 43 2.54 0.86 -16.43
C ASN A 43 2.94 1.93 -17.46
N SER A 44 3.27 3.13 -16.98
CA SER A 44 3.57 4.27 -17.87
C SER A 44 4.87 4.10 -18.66
N GLU A 45 5.81 3.31 -18.15
CA GLU A 45 7.10 3.08 -18.81
C GLU A 45 7.12 1.81 -19.65
N ASN A 46 6.24 0.85 -19.34
CA ASN A 46 6.07 -0.37 -20.12
C ASN A 46 4.60 -0.76 -20.10
N THR A 47 3.89 -0.39 -21.17
CA THR A 47 2.43 -0.57 -21.27
C THR A 47 1.99 -2.04 -21.37
N GLU A 48 2.90 -2.97 -21.52
CA GLU A 48 2.59 -4.40 -21.46
C GLU A 48 2.42 -4.89 -20.03
N LEU A 49 2.97 -4.16 -19.06
CA LEU A 49 2.84 -4.49 -17.65
C LEU A 49 1.62 -3.83 -17.05
N LYS A 50 0.98 -4.54 -16.14
CA LYS A 50 -0.14 -4.01 -15.35
C LYS A 50 0.37 -3.51 -14.01
N ASP A 51 -0.15 -2.36 -13.59
CA ASP A 51 -0.01 -1.86 -12.24
C ASP A 51 -1.30 -2.07 -11.49
N TYR A 52 -1.21 -2.32 -10.20
CA TYR A 52 -2.36 -2.58 -9.34
C TYR A 52 -2.40 -1.59 -8.20
N LEU A 53 -3.62 -1.15 -7.85
CA LEU A 53 -3.89 -0.37 -6.66
C LEU A 53 -4.92 -1.13 -5.83
N GLN A 54 -4.54 -1.52 -4.61
CA GLN A 54 -5.44 -2.19 -3.69
C GLN A 54 -6.11 -1.17 -2.79
N TRP A 55 -7.43 -1.08 -2.86
CA TRP A 55 -8.23 -0.29 -1.93
C TRP A 55 -8.79 -1.25 -0.89
N SER A 56 -8.58 -0.96 0.41
CA SER A 56 -9.00 -1.85 1.49
C SER A 56 -9.55 -1.08 2.67
N THR A 57 -10.53 -1.68 3.35
CA THR A 57 -11.07 -1.15 4.59
C THR A 57 -10.50 -1.95 5.77
N PHE A 58 -10.19 -1.25 6.86
CA PHE A 58 -9.64 -1.83 8.07
C PHE A 58 -10.52 -1.44 9.24
N ASP A 59 -10.60 -2.31 10.24
CA ASP A 59 -11.27 -1.99 11.50
C ASP A 59 -10.55 -0.80 12.16
N LYS A 60 -11.32 0.07 12.81
CA LYS A 60 -10.77 1.26 13.48
C LYS A 60 -9.75 0.92 14.56
N ASN A 61 -9.80 -0.28 15.12
CA ASN A 61 -8.88 -0.75 16.15
C ASN A 61 -7.72 -1.55 15.58
N SER A 62 -7.59 -1.64 14.27
CA SER A 62 -6.49 -2.36 13.63
C SER A 62 -5.15 -1.77 14.06
N LYS A 63 -4.21 -2.64 14.42
CA LYS A 63 -2.86 -2.24 14.80
C LYS A 63 -1.92 -2.15 13.61
N TYR A 64 -2.39 -2.48 12.43
CA TYR A 64 -1.56 -2.46 11.22
C TYR A 64 -1.00 -1.08 10.91
N PHE A 65 -1.71 -0.02 11.29
CA PHE A 65 -1.29 1.36 11.06
C PHE A 65 -0.38 1.90 12.17
N ASP A 66 -0.27 1.18 13.30
CA ASP A 66 0.56 1.65 14.42
C ASP A 66 2.03 1.81 13.99
N PRO A 67 2.75 2.81 14.49
CA PRO A 67 2.34 3.75 15.54
C PRO A 67 1.59 4.99 15.02
N SER A 68 1.21 5.04 13.74
CA SER A 68 0.41 6.14 13.19
C SER A 68 -0.99 6.13 13.81
N LYS A 69 -1.52 7.33 14.07
CA LYS A 69 -2.90 7.53 14.54
C LYS A 69 -3.80 8.01 13.41
N ALA A 70 -3.29 8.10 12.19
CA ALA A 70 -4.07 8.48 11.04
C ALA A 70 -5.12 7.41 10.71
N GLN A 71 -6.20 7.83 10.07
CA GLN A 71 -7.26 6.92 9.69
C GLN A 71 -7.01 6.19 8.37
N PHE A 72 -5.95 6.55 7.68
CA PHE A 72 -5.59 5.90 6.43
C PHE A 72 -4.08 5.73 6.32
N MET A 73 -3.69 4.81 5.48
CA MET A 73 -2.29 4.55 5.13
C MET A 73 -2.21 4.38 3.64
N VAL A 74 -1.18 4.98 3.02
CA VAL A 74 -0.95 4.86 1.59
C VAL A 74 0.20 3.89 1.36
N ASN A 75 0.01 3.02 0.37
CA ASN A 75 1.06 2.13 -0.13
C ASN A 75 1.62 2.73 -1.42
N TYR A 76 2.94 2.82 -1.50
CA TYR A 76 3.63 3.29 -2.71
C TYR A 76 4.40 2.14 -3.34
N ARG A 77 4.22 1.95 -4.65
CA ARG A 77 5.04 1.00 -5.40
C ARG A 77 6.44 1.57 -5.58
N VAL A 78 7.44 0.71 -5.43
CA VAL A 78 8.83 1.09 -5.61
C VAL A 78 9.52 0.12 -6.58
N HIS A 79 10.58 0.60 -7.19
CA HIS A 79 11.32 -0.20 -8.17
C HIS A 79 12.24 -1.24 -7.50
N ASP A 80 12.99 -0.82 -6.47
CA ASP A 80 13.98 -1.66 -5.80
C ASP A 80 13.95 -1.36 -4.31
N LEU A 81 13.21 -2.17 -3.56
CA LEU A 81 12.99 -1.92 -2.14
C LEU A 81 14.25 -2.15 -1.31
N VAL A 82 15.05 -3.14 -1.66
CA VAL A 82 16.29 -3.44 -0.92
C VAL A 82 17.27 -2.27 -1.03
N ALA A 83 17.45 -1.72 -2.22
CA ALA A 83 18.31 -0.55 -2.42
C ALA A 83 17.72 0.69 -1.74
N LEU A 84 16.41 0.87 -1.83
CA LEU A 84 15.73 2.01 -1.21
C LEU A 84 15.85 1.97 0.32
N GLU A 85 15.73 0.80 0.93
CA GLU A 85 15.88 0.66 2.38
C GLU A 85 17.24 1.17 2.84
N LYS A 86 18.31 0.84 2.13
CA LYS A 86 19.66 1.31 2.47
C LYS A 86 19.75 2.83 2.42
N GLU A 87 19.18 3.44 1.39
CA GLU A 87 19.15 4.89 1.24
C GLU A 87 18.36 5.56 2.36
N LEU A 88 17.20 4.99 2.71
CA LEU A 88 16.33 5.53 3.76
C LEU A 88 17.01 5.46 5.13
N ARG A 89 17.68 4.35 5.44
CA ARG A 89 18.44 4.22 6.69
C ARG A 89 19.58 5.22 6.75
N ALA A 90 20.30 5.41 5.65
CA ALA A 90 21.39 6.38 5.59
C ALA A 90 20.87 7.82 5.73
N ALA A 91 19.66 8.10 5.28
CA ALA A 91 19.04 9.41 5.40
C ALA A 91 18.39 9.67 6.77
N GLY A 92 18.41 8.68 7.67
CA GLY A 92 17.83 8.83 9.01
C GLY A 92 16.33 8.70 9.08
N VAL A 93 15.71 8.11 8.07
CA VAL A 93 14.25 7.86 8.04
C VAL A 93 13.90 6.81 9.08
N THR A 94 12.80 7.01 9.80
CA THR A 94 12.31 6.03 10.77
C THR A 94 11.71 4.84 10.03
N ILE A 95 12.29 3.67 10.25
CA ILE A 95 11.85 2.41 9.66
C ILE A 95 11.15 1.58 10.73
N CYS A 96 9.95 1.11 10.43
CA CYS A 96 9.07 0.45 11.41
C CYS A 96 9.36 -1.04 11.57
N ASP A 97 9.87 -1.68 10.53
CA ASP A 97 10.02 -3.14 10.49
C ASP A 97 11.15 -3.55 9.55
N GLU A 98 11.18 -4.83 9.20
CA GLU A 98 12.12 -5.38 8.24
C GLU A 98 11.37 -5.76 6.97
N ILE A 99 12.08 -5.84 5.84
CA ILE A 99 11.48 -6.26 4.59
C ILE A 99 10.93 -7.68 4.73
N GLU A 100 9.63 -7.81 4.42
CA GLU A 100 8.97 -9.11 4.33
C GLU A 100 8.67 -9.43 2.87
N SER A 101 8.90 -10.68 2.49
CA SER A 101 8.69 -11.15 1.12
C SER A 101 7.54 -12.12 1.06
N PHE A 102 6.65 -11.92 0.10
CA PHE A 102 5.50 -12.77 -0.19
C PHE A 102 5.45 -13.06 -1.68
N GLU A 103 4.52 -13.91 -2.12
CA GLU A 103 4.36 -14.22 -3.54
C GLU A 103 4.05 -12.98 -4.38
N TYR A 104 3.39 -11.99 -3.80
CA TYR A 104 2.96 -10.76 -4.49
C TYR A 104 3.92 -9.58 -4.28
N GLY A 105 5.06 -9.80 -3.64
CA GLY A 105 6.10 -8.78 -3.54
C GLY A 105 6.75 -8.65 -2.18
N LYS A 106 7.56 -7.60 -2.06
CA LYS A 106 8.27 -7.25 -0.83
C LYS A 106 7.64 -6.00 -0.24
N PHE A 107 7.58 -5.95 1.10
CA PHE A 107 6.97 -4.85 1.84
C PHE A 107 7.89 -4.34 2.94
N LEU A 108 7.83 -3.03 3.17
CA LEU A 108 8.52 -2.36 4.28
C LEU A 108 7.65 -1.21 4.73
N HIS A 109 7.67 -0.91 6.02
CA HIS A 109 6.93 0.23 6.57
C HIS A 109 7.89 1.26 7.13
N ILE A 110 7.58 2.52 6.86
CA ILE A 110 8.35 3.68 7.33
C ILE A 110 7.41 4.74 7.88
N MET A 111 7.96 5.75 8.57
CA MET A 111 7.19 6.89 9.06
C MET A 111 7.60 8.14 8.31
N ASP A 112 6.62 8.96 7.94
CA ASP A 112 6.90 10.28 7.40
C ASP A 112 7.11 11.31 8.52
N PRO A 113 7.51 12.56 8.21
CA PRO A 113 7.77 13.57 9.25
C PRO A 113 6.57 13.96 10.10
N GLU A 114 5.35 13.70 9.63
CA GLU A 114 4.11 14.02 10.35
C GLU A 114 3.56 12.84 11.13
N GLY A 115 4.32 11.74 11.21
CA GLY A 115 3.90 10.55 11.94
C GLY A 115 2.92 9.65 11.20
N ASN A 116 2.82 9.78 9.90
CA ASN A 116 2.02 8.86 9.10
C ASN A 116 2.85 7.65 8.71
N LYS A 117 2.28 6.46 8.91
CA LYS A 117 2.93 5.23 8.46
C LYS A 117 2.72 5.06 6.96
N ILE A 118 3.76 4.69 6.28
CA ILE A 118 3.77 4.47 4.83
C ILE A 118 4.15 3.02 4.57
N GLU A 119 3.44 2.37 3.66
CA GLU A 119 3.82 1.04 3.18
C GLU A 119 4.53 1.18 1.84
N LEU A 120 5.71 0.59 1.72
CA LEU A 120 6.47 0.52 0.48
C LEU A 120 6.37 -0.89 -0.05
N TRP A 121 6.10 -1.04 -1.34
CA TRP A 121 5.84 -2.32 -1.98
C TRP A 121 6.60 -2.44 -3.30
N GLU A 122 7.46 -3.45 -3.37
CA GLU A 122 8.06 -3.85 -4.64
C GLU A 122 7.31 -5.07 -5.13
N PRO A 123 6.38 -4.93 -6.11
CA PRO A 123 5.62 -6.08 -6.61
C PRO A 123 6.52 -7.07 -7.34
N THR A 124 6.13 -8.33 -7.32
CA THR A 124 6.70 -9.32 -8.22
C THR A 124 6.17 -9.06 -9.64
N GLU A 125 6.76 -9.70 -10.65
CA GLU A 125 6.37 -9.47 -12.05
C GLU A 125 4.88 -9.76 -12.29
N ASN A 126 4.34 -10.78 -11.63
CA ASN A 126 2.92 -11.16 -11.72
C ASN A 126 2.36 -11.31 -10.31
N PRO A 127 2.05 -10.19 -9.61
CA PRO A 127 1.66 -10.26 -8.20
C PRO A 127 0.28 -10.90 -7.96
N PHE A 128 -0.57 -10.90 -8.97
CA PHE A 128 -1.94 -11.42 -8.85
C PHE A 128 -2.40 -12.25 -10.04
#